data_31b13a5962802ca15bd79322ab28a8be
#
_entry.id   31b13a5962802ca15bd79322ab28a8be
#
_cell.length_a   1.000
_cell.length_b   1.000
_cell.length_c   1.000
_cell.angle_alpha   90.00
_cell.angle_beta   90.00
_cell.angle_gamma   90.00
#
_symmetry.space_group_name_H-M   'P 1'
#
loop_
_entity.id
_entity.type
_entity.pdbx_description
1 polymer ?
#
loop_
_entity_poly.entity_id
_entity_poly.type
_entity_poly.pdbx_seq_one_letter_code
_entity_poly.pdbx_strand_id
1 'polypeptide(L)'
;MDKLDTLTLFVRIVERDSFSAAAADLGVSRPVATAAIKALEVSLGARLLHRTTRHVRPTAEGSLYYQRCVSILAALEEANRSAGGSISGTIRVDVAGNLARTLLLPALPQFLARYPDITLQIGESERDVDLVREGVDCVIRGGHLPDSEMICRPLAGLQEITCASPTYLARYGTPHTIEGLTGHVMIGFVSSRTQRTLPLSFTQDGRQSEVSLPCRLLTSDADVGAEAARLGFGLYQAPLPRLEADLASGALTEVLADFRPAPLPLSLLYPSNRQLSARVQVFIDWVTALMKPPLAQQASGRLK
;
A
#
# COMPACT_ATOMS: atom_id res chain seq x y z
N MET A 1 31.50 19.30 -12.82
CA MET A 1 30.53 18.35 -12.31
C MET A 1 30.41 17.24 -13.33
N ASP A 2 30.52 16.02 -12.88
CA ASP A 2 30.24 14.89 -13.75
C ASP A 2 28.74 14.71 -14.01
N LYS A 3 28.36 13.69 -14.79
CA LYS A 3 26.96 13.47 -15.13
C LYS A 3 26.14 13.04 -13.92
N LEU A 4 26.70 12.23 -13.02
CA LEU A 4 26.01 11.73 -11.83
C LEU A 4 25.84 12.84 -10.80
N ASP A 5 26.85 13.69 -10.59
CA ASP A 5 26.74 14.88 -9.76
C ASP A 5 25.63 15.81 -10.25
N THR A 6 25.50 15.95 -11.58
CA THR A 6 24.46 16.79 -12.18
C THR A 6 23.06 16.22 -11.96
N LEU A 7 22.90 14.87 -12.05
CA LEU A 7 21.63 14.22 -11.70
C LEU A 7 21.30 14.41 -10.22
N THR A 8 22.27 14.23 -9.34
CA THR A 8 22.11 14.44 -7.89
C THR A 8 21.71 15.88 -7.59
N LEU A 9 22.36 16.85 -8.23
CA LEU A 9 22.03 18.26 -8.08
C LEU A 9 20.59 18.55 -8.56
N PHE A 10 20.17 18.00 -9.70
CA PHE A 10 18.82 18.17 -10.21
C PHE A 10 17.78 17.63 -9.23
N VAL A 11 18.00 16.41 -8.72
CA VAL A 11 17.13 15.79 -7.71
C VAL A 11 17.03 16.68 -6.47
N ARG A 12 18.16 17.16 -5.93
CA ARG A 12 18.17 18.04 -4.76
C ARG A 12 17.47 19.38 -4.99
N ILE A 13 17.57 19.96 -6.18
CA ILE A 13 16.84 21.20 -6.52
C ILE A 13 15.33 20.98 -6.48
N VAL A 14 14.84 19.84 -7.00
CA VAL A 14 13.41 19.51 -6.98
C VAL A 14 12.93 19.25 -5.56
N GLU A 15 13.71 18.54 -4.72
CA GLU A 15 13.36 18.22 -3.33
C GLU A 15 13.36 19.46 -2.41
N ARG A 16 14.29 20.41 -2.67
CA ARG A 16 14.44 21.61 -1.85
C ARG A 16 13.67 22.82 -2.36
N ASP A 17 13.04 22.73 -3.54
CA ASP A 17 12.42 23.85 -4.25
C ASP A 17 13.36 25.07 -4.38
N SER A 18 14.69 24.86 -4.32
CA SER A 18 15.70 25.91 -4.19
C SER A 18 17.06 25.53 -4.76
N PHE A 19 17.55 26.32 -5.72
CA PHE A 19 18.93 26.20 -6.22
C PHE A 19 20.00 26.47 -5.15
N SER A 20 19.75 27.43 -4.26
CA SER A 20 20.72 27.82 -3.22
C SER A 20 20.84 26.75 -2.16
N ALA A 21 19.73 26.18 -1.71
CA ALA A 21 19.74 25.10 -0.72
C ALA A 21 20.38 23.83 -1.29
N ALA A 22 20.01 23.42 -2.51
CA ALA A 22 20.60 22.27 -3.17
C ALA A 22 22.10 22.41 -3.44
N ALA A 23 22.55 23.61 -3.83
CA ALA A 23 23.96 23.92 -4.03
C ALA A 23 24.75 23.82 -2.72
N ALA A 24 24.18 24.34 -1.61
CA ALA A 24 24.79 24.24 -0.29
C ALA A 24 24.89 22.77 0.18
N ASP A 25 23.85 21.96 -0.02
CA ASP A 25 23.83 20.53 0.31
C ASP A 25 24.96 19.74 -0.40
N LEU A 26 25.37 20.19 -1.60
CA LEU A 26 26.38 19.54 -2.42
C LEU A 26 27.75 20.25 -2.40
N GLY A 27 27.91 21.29 -1.58
CA GLY A 27 29.16 22.03 -1.45
C GLY A 27 29.58 22.79 -2.72
N VAL A 28 28.62 23.16 -3.59
CA VAL A 28 28.90 23.94 -4.82
C VAL A 28 28.29 25.33 -4.75
N SER A 29 28.81 26.26 -5.56
CA SER A 29 28.22 27.60 -5.62
C SER A 29 26.93 27.61 -6.46
N ARG A 30 25.99 28.50 -6.13
CA ARG A 30 24.75 28.69 -6.89
C ARG A 30 24.98 28.95 -8.40
N PRO A 31 25.95 29.75 -8.84
CA PRO A 31 26.27 29.91 -10.25
C PRO A 31 26.63 28.59 -10.93
N VAL A 32 27.47 27.77 -10.28
CA VAL A 32 27.86 26.43 -10.79
C VAL A 32 26.64 25.52 -10.90
N ALA A 33 25.79 25.47 -9.89
CA ALA A 33 24.55 24.70 -9.92
C ALA A 33 23.62 25.16 -11.08
N THR A 34 23.49 26.48 -11.26
CA THR A 34 22.67 27.05 -12.34
C THR A 34 23.23 26.71 -13.73
N ALA A 35 24.55 26.79 -13.91
CA ALA A 35 25.20 26.43 -15.17
C ALA A 35 25.07 24.93 -15.50
N ALA A 36 25.23 24.07 -14.50
CA ALA A 36 25.10 22.63 -14.65
C ALA A 36 23.69 22.21 -15.11
N ILE A 37 22.66 22.76 -14.47
CA ILE A 37 21.26 22.47 -14.87
C ILE A 37 20.93 23.04 -16.26
N LYS A 38 21.45 24.24 -16.58
CA LYS A 38 21.27 24.80 -17.93
C LYS A 38 21.93 23.89 -19.00
N ALA A 39 23.13 23.39 -18.73
CA ALA A 39 23.80 22.47 -19.63
C ALA A 39 23.04 21.14 -19.77
N LEU A 40 22.47 20.62 -18.68
CA LEU A 40 21.63 19.44 -18.70
C LEU A 40 20.37 19.65 -19.57
N GLU A 41 19.63 20.75 -19.38
CA GLU A 41 18.45 21.11 -20.16
C GLU A 41 18.78 21.25 -21.67
N VAL A 42 19.92 21.85 -21.99
CA VAL A 42 20.41 21.97 -23.37
C VAL A 42 20.72 20.58 -23.95
N SER A 43 21.40 19.70 -23.20
CA SER A 43 21.75 18.35 -23.67
C SER A 43 20.54 17.45 -23.91
N LEU A 44 19.45 17.69 -23.19
CA LEU A 44 18.18 16.96 -23.30
C LEU A 44 17.22 17.59 -24.31
N GLY A 45 17.48 18.82 -24.75
CA GLY A 45 16.57 19.59 -25.62
C GLY A 45 15.24 19.94 -24.93
N ALA A 46 15.16 19.88 -23.61
CA ALA A 46 13.96 20.08 -22.85
C ALA A 46 14.19 20.95 -21.60
N ARG A 47 13.23 21.78 -21.27
CA ARG A 47 13.23 22.48 -19.98
C ARG A 47 12.71 21.55 -18.89
N LEU A 48 13.49 21.40 -17.81
CA LEU A 48 13.13 20.54 -16.68
C LEU A 48 12.54 21.36 -15.51
N LEU A 49 12.90 22.65 -15.40
CA LEU A 49 12.49 23.49 -14.28
C LEU A 49 11.84 24.79 -14.75
N HIS A 50 10.70 25.11 -14.15
CA HIS A 50 10.14 26.47 -14.14
C HIS A 50 10.86 27.29 -13.10
N ARG A 51 11.45 28.43 -13.52
CA ARG A 51 12.16 29.36 -12.65
C ARG A 51 11.31 30.59 -12.45
N THR A 52 10.85 30.81 -11.24
CA THR A 52 10.34 32.11 -10.80
C THR A 52 11.34 32.72 -9.81
N THR A 53 11.23 33.98 -9.52
CA THR A 53 12.12 34.67 -8.56
C THR A 53 12.02 34.15 -7.14
N ARG A 54 10.96 33.39 -6.82
CA ARG A 54 10.67 32.91 -5.45
C ARG A 54 10.57 31.38 -5.33
N HIS A 55 10.29 30.67 -6.42
CA HIS A 55 10.08 29.20 -6.36
C HIS A 55 10.66 28.53 -7.61
N VAL A 56 11.12 27.30 -7.42
CA VAL A 56 11.56 26.40 -8.48
C VAL A 56 10.59 25.23 -8.51
N ARG A 57 9.97 24.95 -9.64
CA ARG A 57 9.08 23.79 -9.80
C ARG A 57 9.47 22.99 -11.04
N PRO A 58 9.38 21.67 -11.01
CA PRO A 58 9.61 20.88 -12.19
C PRO A 58 8.50 21.13 -13.25
N THR A 59 8.88 21.05 -14.53
CA THR A 59 7.95 20.93 -15.66
C THR A 59 7.35 19.52 -15.67
N ALA A 60 6.43 19.21 -16.60
CA ALA A 60 5.95 17.84 -16.80
C ALA A 60 7.11 16.91 -17.18
N GLU A 61 7.96 17.33 -18.11
CA GLU A 61 9.19 16.63 -18.50
C GLU A 61 10.18 16.53 -17.32
N GLY A 62 10.30 17.61 -16.53
CA GLY A 62 11.13 17.65 -15.33
C GLY A 62 10.68 16.66 -14.28
N SER A 63 9.39 16.50 -14.07
CA SER A 63 8.82 15.53 -13.13
C SER A 63 9.12 14.09 -13.55
N LEU A 64 8.95 13.76 -14.83
CA LEU A 64 9.30 12.45 -15.38
C LEU A 64 10.82 12.20 -15.29
N TYR A 65 11.62 13.21 -15.61
CA TYR A 65 13.07 13.10 -15.53
C TYR A 65 13.57 12.95 -14.09
N TYR A 66 12.98 13.67 -13.14
CA TYR A 66 13.27 13.54 -11.72
C TYR A 66 13.13 12.09 -11.24
N GLN A 67 12.03 11.45 -11.57
CA GLN A 67 11.78 10.05 -11.18
C GLN A 67 12.83 9.09 -11.76
N ARG A 68 13.21 9.31 -13.02
CA ARG A 68 14.28 8.52 -13.65
C ARG A 68 15.63 8.76 -12.97
N CYS A 69 15.94 10.01 -12.62
CA CYS A 69 17.17 10.35 -11.90
C CYS A 69 17.24 9.67 -10.53
N VAL A 70 16.16 9.75 -9.75
CA VAL A 70 16.06 9.05 -8.44
C VAL A 70 16.31 7.54 -8.61
N SER A 71 15.74 6.94 -9.67
CA SER A 71 15.92 5.51 -9.96
C SER A 71 17.36 5.16 -10.33
N ILE A 72 18.02 5.98 -11.17
CA ILE A 72 19.40 5.77 -11.60
C ILE A 72 20.36 5.91 -10.41
N LEU A 73 20.18 6.95 -9.59
CA LEU A 73 21.02 7.19 -8.42
C LEU A 73 20.85 6.06 -7.38
N ALA A 74 19.62 5.59 -7.17
CA ALA A 74 19.36 4.44 -6.30
C ALA A 74 20.03 3.15 -6.82
N ALA A 75 19.99 2.90 -8.15
CA ALA A 75 20.65 1.75 -8.75
C ALA A 75 22.18 1.82 -8.65
N LEU A 76 22.75 3.01 -8.80
CA LEU A 76 24.20 3.22 -8.63
C LEU A 76 24.65 2.98 -7.19
N GLU A 77 23.90 3.54 -6.22
CA GLU A 77 24.15 3.27 -4.81
C GLU A 77 24.04 1.79 -4.47
N GLU A 78 23.09 1.07 -5.09
CA GLU A 78 22.92 -0.37 -4.95
C GLU A 78 24.13 -1.13 -5.50
N ALA A 79 24.60 -0.77 -6.72
CA ALA A 79 25.78 -1.38 -7.33
C ALA A 79 27.03 -1.18 -6.47
N ASN A 80 27.21 0.03 -5.90
CA ASN A 80 28.33 0.34 -5.01
C ASN A 80 28.25 -0.46 -3.70
N ARG A 81 27.04 -0.65 -3.14
CA ARG A 81 26.82 -1.44 -1.93
C ARG A 81 26.96 -2.94 -2.14
N SER A 82 26.50 -3.44 -3.27
CA SER A 82 26.63 -4.87 -3.63
C SER A 82 28.08 -5.31 -3.72
N ALA A 83 29.00 -4.40 -4.07
CA ALA A 83 30.45 -4.64 -4.00
C ALA A 83 30.98 -4.79 -2.57
N GLY A 84 30.26 -4.26 -1.57
CA GLY A 84 30.61 -4.35 -0.13
C GLY A 84 29.95 -5.51 0.64
N GLY A 85 29.10 -6.31 0.01
CA GLY A 85 28.52 -7.56 0.57
C GLY A 85 27.33 -7.40 1.53
N SER A 86 26.88 -6.18 1.90
CA SER A 86 25.71 -5.98 2.76
C SER A 86 24.49 -5.53 1.99
N ILE A 87 23.31 -6.09 2.34
CA ILE A 87 22.02 -5.65 1.80
C ILE A 87 21.52 -4.49 2.67
N SER A 88 21.51 -3.27 2.12
CA SER A 88 21.23 -2.06 2.86
C SER A 88 20.40 -1.03 2.09
N GLY A 89 19.87 -0.01 2.79
CA GLY A 89 19.16 1.12 2.22
C GLY A 89 17.67 1.14 2.52
N THR A 90 16.96 2.13 1.99
CA THR A 90 15.54 2.33 2.25
C THR A 90 14.68 1.54 1.26
N ILE A 91 13.70 0.82 1.77
CA ILE A 91 12.60 0.19 1.00
C ILE A 91 11.34 1.00 1.29
N ARG A 92 10.70 1.51 0.24
CA ARG A 92 9.44 2.22 0.33
C ARG A 92 8.30 1.29 -0.07
N VAL A 93 7.43 0.98 0.87
CA VAL A 93 6.28 0.11 0.63
C VAL A 93 5.00 0.84 1.00
N ASP A 94 3.98 0.73 0.16
CA ASP A 94 2.65 1.20 0.48
C ASP A 94 1.72 -0.01 0.71
N VAL A 95 0.96 0.02 1.81
CA VAL A 95 0.15 -1.10 2.27
C VAL A 95 -1.27 -0.63 2.50
N ALA A 96 -2.25 -1.33 1.93
CA ALA A 96 -3.65 -0.96 2.13
C ALA A 96 -4.10 -1.18 3.57
N GLY A 97 -4.71 -0.17 4.12
CA GLY A 97 -5.40 -0.22 5.41
C GLY A 97 -4.55 -0.79 6.54
N ASN A 98 -5.20 -1.57 7.39
CA ASN A 98 -4.59 -2.14 8.60
C ASN A 98 -3.62 -3.32 8.36
N LEU A 99 -3.37 -3.71 7.10
CA LEU A 99 -2.51 -4.86 6.79
C LEU A 99 -1.08 -4.68 7.29
N ALA A 100 -0.57 -3.45 7.31
CA ALA A 100 0.74 -3.16 7.90
C ALA A 100 0.76 -3.55 9.39
N ARG A 101 -0.24 -3.13 10.17
CA ARG A 101 -0.32 -3.37 11.62
C ARG A 101 -0.59 -4.82 11.96
N THR A 102 -1.46 -5.49 11.21
CA THR A 102 -1.89 -6.86 11.53
C THR A 102 -0.96 -7.93 10.97
N LEU A 103 -0.31 -7.68 9.84
CA LEU A 103 0.47 -8.70 9.14
C LEU A 103 1.98 -8.41 9.13
N LEU A 104 2.39 -7.17 8.84
CA LEU A 104 3.82 -6.87 8.68
C LEU A 104 4.51 -6.57 10.01
N LEU A 105 3.97 -5.64 10.80
CA LEU A 105 4.65 -5.15 12.02
C LEU A 105 4.92 -6.26 13.04
N PRO A 106 4.06 -7.25 13.27
CA PRO A 106 4.36 -8.34 14.22
C PRO A 106 5.57 -9.18 13.82
N ALA A 107 5.83 -9.35 12.51
CA ALA A 107 6.94 -10.15 11.99
C ALA A 107 8.18 -9.30 11.64
N LEU A 108 8.03 -7.99 11.58
CA LEU A 108 9.08 -7.05 11.15
C LEU A 108 10.36 -7.10 12.00
N PRO A 109 10.32 -7.31 13.34
CA PRO A 109 11.54 -7.42 14.15
C PRO A 109 12.51 -8.50 13.65
N GLN A 110 11.99 -9.64 13.19
CA GLN A 110 12.82 -10.74 12.66
C GLN A 110 13.47 -10.35 11.32
N PHE A 111 12.74 -9.64 10.46
CA PHE A 111 13.27 -9.14 9.20
C PHE A 111 14.40 -8.14 9.41
N LEU A 112 14.19 -7.14 10.28
CA LEU A 112 15.18 -6.11 10.58
C LEU A 112 16.41 -6.67 11.32
N ALA A 113 16.23 -7.68 12.17
CA ALA A 113 17.36 -8.38 12.79
C ALA A 113 18.24 -9.11 11.75
N ARG A 114 17.62 -9.66 10.70
CA ARG A 114 18.35 -10.32 9.59
C ARG A 114 19.01 -9.32 8.62
N TYR A 115 18.44 -8.13 8.48
CA TYR A 115 18.90 -7.08 7.56
C TYR A 115 19.01 -5.75 8.31
N PRO A 116 20.00 -5.60 9.21
CA PRO A 116 20.10 -4.43 10.12
C PRO A 116 20.31 -3.10 9.39
N ASP A 117 20.88 -3.14 8.18
CA ASP A 117 21.17 -1.95 7.39
C ASP A 117 19.99 -1.55 6.45
N ILE A 118 18.84 -2.23 6.56
CA ILE A 118 17.61 -1.87 5.85
C ILE A 118 16.78 -0.91 6.70
N THR A 119 16.30 0.15 6.08
CA THR A 119 15.26 1.03 6.61
C THR A 119 13.98 0.80 5.83
N LEU A 120 12.86 0.56 6.52
CA LEU A 120 11.53 0.48 5.90
C LEU A 120 10.79 1.80 6.08
N GLN A 121 10.29 2.33 4.97
CA GLN A 121 9.33 3.42 4.95
C GLN A 121 7.98 2.84 4.53
N ILE A 122 7.05 2.73 5.48
CA ILE A 122 5.72 2.18 5.25
C ILE A 122 4.75 3.35 5.11
N GLY A 123 4.08 3.43 3.95
CA GLY A 123 2.92 4.27 3.72
C GLY A 123 1.65 3.45 3.86
N GLU A 124 0.58 4.08 4.30
CA GLU A 124 -0.77 3.50 4.32
C GLU A 124 -1.68 4.32 3.41
N SER A 125 -2.19 3.72 2.35
CA SER A 125 -3.19 4.36 1.51
C SER A 125 -4.19 3.35 0.95
N GLU A 126 -5.44 3.79 0.79
CA GLU A 126 -6.50 3.01 0.12
C GLU A 126 -6.63 3.40 -1.36
N ARG A 127 -5.85 4.37 -1.83
CA ARG A 127 -5.88 4.85 -3.21
C ARG A 127 -4.96 4.04 -4.12
N ASP A 128 -5.23 4.10 -5.42
CA ASP A 128 -4.29 3.61 -6.41
C ASP A 128 -3.03 4.51 -6.40
N VAL A 129 -1.88 3.90 -6.11
CA VAL A 129 -0.59 4.57 -6.03
C VAL A 129 0.14 4.40 -7.35
N ASP A 130 0.54 5.50 -7.96
CA ASP A 130 1.49 5.46 -9.07
C ASP A 130 2.90 5.20 -8.51
N LEU A 131 3.31 3.92 -8.48
CA LEU A 131 4.57 3.47 -7.89
C LEU A 131 5.78 4.22 -8.43
N VAL A 132 5.75 4.50 -9.74
CA VAL A 132 6.86 5.18 -10.41
C VAL A 132 6.89 6.65 -9.99
N ARG A 133 5.73 7.29 -9.96
CA ARG A 133 5.58 8.71 -9.66
C ARG A 133 5.79 9.03 -8.18
N GLU A 134 5.42 8.13 -7.29
CA GLU A 134 5.55 8.33 -5.85
C GLU A 134 6.83 7.72 -5.27
N GLY A 135 7.65 7.09 -6.11
CA GLY A 135 8.93 6.50 -5.70
C GLY A 135 8.77 5.32 -4.74
N VAL A 136 7.64 4.60 -4.82
CA VAL A 136 7.35 3.41 -4.02
C VAL A 136 7.95 2.18 -4.71
N ASP A 137 8.61 1.31 -3.95
CA ASP A 137 9.27 0.12 -4.49
C ASP A 137 8.28 -1.02 -4.73
N CYS A 138 7.31 -1.19 -3.82
CA CYS A 138 6.22 -2.16 -3.97
C CYS A 138 4.99 -1.76 -3.16
N VAL A 139 3.83 -2.32 -3.52
CA VAL A 139 2.58 -2.14 -2.77
C VAL A 139 1.95 -3.48 -2.44
N ILE A 140 1.24 -3.53 -1.30
CA ILE A 140 0.43 -4.67 -0.89
C ILE A 140 -1.04 -4.23 -0.92
N ARG A 141 -1.85 -4.91 -1.72
CA ARG A 141 -3.26 -4.56 -1.94
C ARG A 141 -4.17 -5.77 -1.82
N GLY A 142 -5.33 -5.53 -1.21
CA GLY A 142 -6.46 -6.46 -1.22
C GLY A 142 -7.42 -6.16 -2.38
N GLY A 143 -8.13 -7.18 -2.82
CA GLY A 143 -9.16 -7.08 -3.87
C GLY A 143 -8.68 -7.41 -5.27
N HIS A 144 -9.61 -7.30 -6.21
CA HIS A 144 -9.33 -7.50 -7.64
C HIS A 144 -8.63 -6.26 -8.20
N LEU A 145 -7.44 -6.46 -8.72
CA LEU A 145 -6.60 -5.41 -9.27
C LEU A 145 -6.89 -5.28 -10.78
N PRO A 146 -6.94 -4.06 -11.32
CA PRO A 146 -7.03 -3.86 -12.76
C PRO A 146 -5.74 -4.31 -13.45
N ASP A 147 -5.85 -4.62 -14.73
CA ASP A 147 -4.67 -4.87 -15.57
C ASP A 147 -3.75 -3.66 -15.52
N SER A 148 -2.50 -3.90 -15.23
CA SER A 148 -1.47 -2.86 -15.13
C SER A 148 -0.14 -3.40 -15.65
N GLU A 149 0.77 -2.50 -16.00
CA GLU A 149 2.16 -2.86 -16.37
C GLU A 149 2.99 -3.36 -15.18
N MET A 150 2.37 -3.57 -14.03
CA MET A 150 3.04 -4.05 -12.81
C MET A 150 3.08 -5.58 -12.79
N ILE A 151 4.13 -6.11 -12.19
CA ILE A 151 4.17 -7.53 -11.83
C ILE A 151 3.28 -7.70 -10.59
N CYS A 152 2.27 -8.57 -10.74
CA CYS A 152 1.38 -8.96 -9.65
C CYS A 152 1.82 -10.32 -9.10
N ARG A 153 2.22 -10.35 -7.84
CA ARG A 153 2.55 -11.59 -7.12
C ARG A 153 1.43 -11.90 -6.13
N PRO A 154 0.61 -12.93 -6.38
CA PRO A 154 -0.41 -13.34 -5.43
C PRO A 154 0.23 -13.74 -4.10
N LEU A 155 -0.38 -13.27 -3.00
CA LEU A 155 -0.01 -13.63 -1.64
C LEU A 155 -1.01 -14.66 -1.09
N ALA A 156 -1.83 -14.28 -0.13
CA ALA A 156 -2.87 -15.12 0.45
C ALA A 156 -4.24 -14.51 0.21
N GLY A 157 -5.29 -15.28 0.43
CA GLY A 157 -6.65 -14.75 0.56
C GLY A 157 -6.91 -14.33 2.01
N LEU A 158 -7.50 -13.17 2.22
CA LEU A 158 -7.95 -12.70 3.52
C LEU A 158 -9.43 -13.04 3.68
N GLN A 159 -9.76 -13.91 4.62
CA GLN A 159 -11.15 -14.20 4.93
C GLN A 159 -11.81 -12.94 5.51
N GLU A 160 -12.89 -12.50 4.91
CA GLU A 160 -13.75 -11.46 5.46
C GLU A 160 -14.87 -12.07 6.28
N ILE A 161 -15.32 -11.36 7.29
CA ILE A 161 -16.44 -11.71 8.14
C ILE A 161 -17.41 -10.54 8.25
N THR A 162 -18.67 -10.84 8.51
CA THR A 162 -19.69 -9.85 8.84
C THR A 162 -19.91 -9.83 10.36
N CYS A 163 -19.88 -8.66 10.97
CA CYS A 163 -20.01 -8.50 12.40
C CYS A 163 -20.85 -7.28 12.79
N ALA A 164 -21.26 -7.24 14.05
CA ALA A 164 -21.86 -6.07 14.67
C ALA A 164 -21.60 -6.08 16.19
N SER A 165 -21.79 -4.94 16.84
CA SER A 165 -21.72 -4.89 18.30
C SER A 165 -22.92 -5.57 18.95
N PRO A 166 -22.75 -6.14 20.17
CA PRO A 166 -23.87 -6.70 20.94
C PRO A 166 -25.02 -5.70 21.14
N THR A 167 -24.70 -4.42 21.32
CA THR A 167 -25.70 -3.35 21.47
C THR A 167 -26.57 -3.19 20.21
N TYR A 168 -25.96 -3.26 19.03
CA TYR A 168 -26.69 -3.23 17.77
C TYR A 168 -27.59 -4.46 17.62
N LEU A 169 -27.05 -5.65 17.90
CA LEU A 169 -27.78 -6.91 17.79
C LEU A 169 -28.94 -7.01 18.78
N ALA A 170 -28.78 -6.49 20.00
CA ALA A 170 -29.86 -6.42 20.97
C ALA A 170 -31.03 -5.53 20.51
N ARG A 171 -30.77 -4.50 19.71
CA ARG A 171 -31.77 -3.57 19.20
C ARG A 171 -32.44 -4.04 17.91
N TYR A 172 -31.70 -4.64 16.98
CA TYR A 172 -32.18 -4.96 15.65
C TYR A 172 -32.37 -6.47 15.40
N GLY A 173 -31.96 -7.29 16.37
CA GLY A 173 -31.92 -8.76 16.21
C GLY A 173 -30.62 -9.24 15.63
N THR A 174 -30.38 -10.54 15.71
CA THR A 174 -29.22 -11.21 15.08
C THR A 174 -29.68 -11.86 13.77
N PRO A 175 -29.15 -11.45 12.61
CA PRO A 175 -29.50 -12.08 11.35
C PRO A 175 -28.83 -13.47 11.27
N HIS A 176 -29.63 -14.51 10.99
CA HIS A 176 -29.17 -15.90 10.84
C HIS A 176 -29.16 -16.37 9.39
N THR A 177 -29.81 -15.64 8.48
CA THR A 177 -29.83 -15.91 7.03
C THR A 177 -29.63 -14.61 6.26
N ILE A 178 -29.31 -14.70 4.99
CA ILE A 178 -29.12 -13.52 4.12
C ILE A 178 -30.44 -12.74 3.98
N GLU A 179 -31.58 -13.43 3.90
CA GLU A 179 -32.91 -12.81 3.83
C GLU A 179 -33.24 -12.06 5.13
N GLY A 180 -32.71 -12.55 6.25
CA GLY A 180 -32.85 -11.93 7.57
C GLY A 180 -32.19 -10.56 7.70
N LEU A 181 -31.41 -10.13 6.70
CA LEU A 181 -30.81 -8.79 6.65
C LEU A 181 -31.84 -7.67 6.39
N THR A 182 -33.06 -8.03 6.02
CA THR A 182 -34.13 -7.04 5.84
C THR A 182 -34.39 -6.26 7.12
N GLY A 183 -34.34 -4.94 7.06
CA GLY A 183 -34.51 -4.06 8.22
C GLY A 183 -33.22 -3.70 8.95
N HIS A 184 -32.11 -4.34 8.62
CA HIS A 184 -30.80 -3.96 9.12
C HIS A 184 -30.22 -2.76 8.34
N VAL A 185 -29.20 -2.13 8.95
CA VAL A 185 -28.37 -1.11 8.31
C VAL A 185 -26.91 -1.56 8.30
N MET A 186 -26.15 -1.07 7.34
CA MET A 186 -24.71 -1.36 7.30
C MET A 186 -23.87 -0.08 7.44
N ILE A 187 -22.64 -0.23 7.84
CA ILE A 187 -21.60 0.76 7.71
C ILE A 187 -21.02 0.59 6.30
N GLY A 188 -21.24 1.62 5.46
CA GLY A 188 -20.84 1.55 4.06
C GLY A 188 -19.36 1.88 3.91
N PHE A 189 -18.61 0.96 3.29
CA PHE A 189 -17.22 1.23 2.87
C PHE A 189 -17.22 1.79 1.45
N VAL A 190 -16.67 3.00 1.30
CA VAL A 190 -16.56 3.67 0.00
C VAL A 190 -15.21 3.33 -0.63
N SER A 191 -15.25 2.63 -1.75
CA SER A 191 -14.04 2.32 -2.50
C SER A 191 -13.38 3.61 -3.01
N SER A 192 -12.12 3.82 -2.67
CA SER A 192 -11.33 4.98 -3.16
C SER A 192 -11.21 4.98 -4.68
N ARG A 193 -11.22 3.80 -5.31
CA ARG A 193 -11.11 3.61 -6.75
C ARG A 193 -12.40 3.95 -7.49
N THR A 194 -13.54 3.40 -7.04
CA THR A 194 -14.82 3.54 -7.76
C THR A 194 -15.70 4.64 -7.22
N GLN A 195 -15.38 5.19 -6.05
CA GLN A 195 -16.19 6.15 -5.31
C GLN A 195 -17.62 5.63 -5.01
N ARG A 196 -17.77 4.31 -5.01
CA ARG A 196 -19.04 3.63 -4.71
C ARG A 196 -18.95 2.90 -3.40
N THR A 197 -20.07 2.84 -2.70
CA THR A 197 -20.21 2.00 -1.51
C THR A 197 -20.17 0.53 -1.92
N LEU A 198 -19.32 -0.24 -1.27
CA LEU A 198 -19.25 -1.69 -1.49
C LEU A 198 -20.43 -2.36 -0.79
N PRO A 199 -21.11 -3.32 -1.45
CA PRO A 199 -22.12 -4.14 -0.82
C PRO A 199 -21.50 -5.12 0.18
N LEU A 200 -22.30 -5.71 1.06
CA LEU A 200 -21.92 -6.91 1.81
C LEU A 200 -21.94 -8.10 0.87
N SER A 201 -20.88 -8.89 0.90
CA SER A 201 -20.73 -10.07 0.05
C SER A 201 -20.95 -11.35 0.86
N PHE A 202 -21.58 -12.36 0.26
CA PHE A 202 -21.88 -13.63 0.90
C PHE A 202 -21.68 -14.79 -0.08
N THR A 203 -21.45 -15.98 0.49
CA THR A 203 -21.43 -17.23 -0.30
C THR A 203 -22.42 -18.20 0.29
N GLN A 204 -23.35 -18.70 -0.52
CA GLN A 204 -24.32 -19.73 -0.15
C GLN A 204 -24.33 -20.81 -1.24
N ASP A 205 -24.16 -22.06 -0.86
CA ASP A 205 -24.14 -23.23 -1.79
C ASP A 205 -23.15 -23.04 -2.97
N GLY A 206 -22.00 -22.42 -2.70
CA GLY A 206 -20.96 -22.11 -3.70
C GLY A 206 -21.30 -20.95 -4.64
N ARG A 207 -22.42 -20.25 -4.44
CA ARG A 207 -22.81 -19.07 -5.20
C ARG A 207 -22.54 -17.81 -4.39
N GLN A 208 -21.91 -16.85 -5.04
CA GLN A 208 -21.69 -15.53 -4.46
C GLN A 208 -22.94 -14.65 -4.67
N SER A 209 -23.27 -13.89 -3.65
CA SER A 209 -24.32 -12.88 -3.68
C SER A 209 -23.86 -11.61 -2.98
N GLU A 210 -24.46 -10.49 -3.36
CA GLU A 210 -24.16 -9.18 -2.80
C GLU A 210 -25.46 -8.54 -2.29
N VAL A 211 -25.39 -7.95 -1.10
CA VAL A 211 -26.54 -7.29 -0.46
C VAL A 211 -26.13 -5.86 -0.10
N SER A 212 -26.87 -4.90 -0.65
CA SER A 212 -26.76 -3.50 -0.27
C SER A 212 -27.84 -3.17 0.73
N LEU A 213 -27.42 -2.69 1.91
CA LEU A 213 -28.33 -2.22 2.95
C LEU A 213 -28.29 -0.69 3.05
N PRO A 214 -29.31 -0.05 3.66
CA PRO A 214 -29.25 1.35 3.98
C PRO A 214 -28.01 1.68 4.85
N CYS A 215 -27.31 2.76 4.51
CA CYS A 215 -26.14 3.23 5.25
C CYS A 215 -26.46 4.56 5.93
N ARG A 216 -26.15 4.68 7.23
CA ARG A 216 -26.19 5.95 7.96
C ARG A 216 -24.79 6.56 8.12
N LEU A 217 -23.74 5.74 7.95
CA LEU A 217 -22.35 6.13 7.96
C LEU A 217 -21.66 5.55 6.73
N LEU A 218 -20.92 6.39 6.02
CA LEU A 218 -20.05 6.01 4.92
C LEU A 218 -18.63 6.41 5.29
N THR A 219 -17.68 5.52 5.05
CA THR A 219 -16.25 5.77 5.29
C THR A 219 -15.40 5.12 4.21
N SER A 220 -14.28 5.72 3.87
CA SER A 220 -13.20 5.10 3.08
C SER A 220 -12.04 4.62 3.96
N ASP A 221 -12.16 4.75 5.27
CA ASP A 221 -11.18 4.33 6.27
C ASP A 221 -11.72 3.12 7.02
N ALA A 222 -10.98 2.02 6.97
CA ALA A 222 -11.42 0.76 7.54
C ALA A 222 -11.32 0.72 9.08
N ASP A 223 -10.49 1.56 9.71
CA ASP A 223 -10.43 1.67 11.18
C ASP A 223 -11.62 2.48 11.70
N VAL A 224 -12.02 3.54 10.98
CA VAL A 224 -13.28 4.26 11.26
C VAL A 224 -14.48 3.33 11.13
N GLY A 225 -14.48 2.44 10.11
CA GLY A 225 -15.53 1.43 9.93
C GLY A 225 -15.63 0.47 11.12
N ALA A 226 -14.51 -0.07 11.58
CA ALA A 226 -14.46 -0.97 12.74
C ALA A 226 -14.91 -0.27 14.04
N GLU A 227 -14.46 0.98 14.26
CA GLU A 227 -14.90 1.77 15.42
C GLU A 227 -16.40 2.04 15.39
N ALA A 228 -16.94 2.41 14.23
CA ALA A 228 -18.37 2.59 14.06
C ALA A 228 -19.17 1.31 14.35
N ALA A 229 -18.63 0.13 13.98
CA ALA A 229 -19.24 -1.14 14.31
C ALA A 229 -19.29 -1.38 15.83
N ARG A 230 -18.21 -1.11 16.55
CA ARG A 230 -18.15 -1.18 18.02
C ARG A 230 -19.18 -0.28 18.68
N LEU A 231 -19.37 0.92 18.12
CA LEU A 231 -20.35 1.91 18.59
C LEU A 231 -21.80 1.61 18.18
N GLY A 232 -22.05 0.51 17.44
CA GLY A 232 -23.39 0.06 17.09
C GLY A 232 -24.06 0.78 15.92
N PHE A 233 -23.29 1.33 14.99
CA PHE A 233 -23.83 2.03 13.81
C PHE A 233 -24.45 1.10 12.77
N GLY A 234 -24.12 -0.21 12.79
CA GLY A 234 -24.65 -1.17 11.82
C GLY A 234 -23.82 -2.43 11.70
N LEU A 235 -24.19 -3.25 10.72
CA LEU A 235 -23.40 -4.38 10.28
C LEU A 235 -22.14 -3.87 9.57
N TYR A 236 -21.01 -4.55 9.78
CA TYR A 236 -19.74 -4.24 9.15
C TYR A 236 -19.09 -5.50 8.62
N GLN A 237 -18.52 -5.44 7.42
CA GLN A 237 -17.79 -6.54 6.81
C GLN A 237 -16.36 -6.12 6.55
N ALA A 238 -15.40 -6.91 7.03
CA ALA A 238 -13.98 -6.62 6.88
C ALA A 238 -13.14 -7.90 7.04
N PRO A 239 -11.85 -7.87 6.64
CA PRO A 239 -10.92 -8.97 6.85
C PRO A 239 -10.81 -9.36 8.34
N LEU A 240 -10.88 -10.67 8.60
CA LEU A 240 -10.83 -11.25 9.95
C LEU A 240 -9.66 -10.75 10.80
N PRO A 241 -8.40 -10.64 10.29
CA PRO A 241 -7.28 -10.17 11.10
C PRO A 241 -7.46 -8.76 11.69
N ARG A 242 -8.30 -7.93 11.07
CA ARG A 242 -8.67 -6.61 11.61
C ARG A 242 -9.55 -6.69 12.83
N LEU A 243 -10.42 -7.69 12.89
CA LEU A 243 -11.53 -7.80 13.84
C LEU A 243 -11.25 -8.83 14.95
N GLU A 244 -10.15 -9.58 14.88
CA GLU A 244 -9.82 -10.65 15.84
C GLU A 244 -9.84 -10.18 17.30
N ALA A 245 -9.24 -9.03 17.58
CA ALA A 245 -9.20 -8.50 18.94
C ALA A 245 -10.60 -8.10 19.44
N ASP A 246 -11.45 -7.56 18.56
CA ASP A 246 -12.82 -7.16 18.89
C ASP A 246 -13.72 -8.39 19.12
N LEU A 247 -13.53 -9.44 18.34
CA LEU A 247 -14.23 -10.71 18.52
C LEU A 247 -13.78 -11.37 19.82
N ALA A 248 -12.49 -11.43 20.09
CA ALA A 248 -11.93 -12.03 21.31
C ALA A 248 -12.38 -11.31 22.58
N SER A 249 -12.52 -9.99 22.53
CA SER A 249 -13.01 -9.18 23.65
C SER A 249 -14.53 -9.16 23.78
N GLY A 250 -15.27 -9.66 22.79
CA GLY A 250 -16.74 -9.56 22.73
C GLY A 250 -17.27 -8.16 22.38
N ALA A 251 -16.40 -7.22 21.97
CA ALA A 251 -16.81 -5.90 21.48
C ALA A 251 -17.61 -5.99 20.17
N LEU A 252 -17.30 -6.99 19.37
CA LEU A 252 -18.03 -7.36 18.17
C LEU A 252 -18.40 -8.85 18.22
N THR A 253 -19.50 -9.20 17.57
CA THR A 253 -19.98 -10.58 17.39
C THR A 253 -20.09 -10.84 15.89
N GLU A 254 -19.50 -11.95 15.43
CA GLU A 254 -19.69 -12.41 14.06
C GLU A 254 -21.13 -12.87 13.85
N VAL A 255 -21.69 -12.48 12.71
CA VAL A 255 -23.00 -12.92 12.25
C VAL A 255 -22.87 -13.53 10.87
N LEU A 256 -23.80 -14.41 10.49
CA LEU A 256 -23.79 -15.07 9.17
C LEU A 256 -22.49 -15.84 8.89
N ALA A 257 -21.91 -16.48 9.90
CA ALA A 257 -20.65 -17.20 9.77
C ALA A 257 -20.68 -18.35 8.72
N ASP A 258 -21.84 -18.93 8.48
CA ASP A 258 -22.05 -19.98 7.46
C ASP A 258 -22.10 -19.42 6.02
N PHE A 259 -22.18 -18.09 5.88
CA PHE A 259 -22.29 -17.37 4.60
C PHE A 259 -21.09 -16.48 4.31
N ARG A 260 -19.93 -16.74 4.93
CA ARG A 260 -18.73 -15.93 4.69
C ARG A 260 -18.44 -15.79 3.20
N PRO A 261 -18.03 -14.59 2.73
CA PRO A 261 -17.64 -14.40 1.35
C PRO A 261 -16.40 -15.21 0.98
N ALA A 262 -16.15 -15.37 -0.31
CA ALA A 262 -14.85 -15.87 -0.77
C ALA A 262 -13.72 -14.99 -0.22
N PRO A 263 -12.57 -15.57 0.13
CA PRO A 263 -11.44 -14.80 0.64
C PRO A 263 -11.03 -13.69 -0.31
N LEU A 264 -10.86 -12.49 0.21
CA LEU A 264 -10.36 -11.32 -0.54
C LEU A 264 -8.93 -11.61 -1.01
N PRO A 265 -8.64 -11.62 -2.33
CA PRO A 265 -7.28 -11.87 -2.80
C PRO A 265 -6.35 -10.75 -2.34
N LEU A 266 -5.19 -11.13 -1.81
CA LEU A 266 -4.12 -10.21 -1.45
C LEU A 266 -2.97 -10.37 -2.44
N SER A 267 -2.46 -9.25 -2.95
CA SER A 267 -1.40 -9.25 -3.94
C SER A 267 -0.31 -8.24 -3.59
N LEU A 268 0.92 -8.59 -3.93
CA LEU A 268 2.06 -7.70 -3.92
C LEU A 268 2.37 -7.27 -5.35
N LEU A 269 2.44 -5.96 -5.57
CA LEU A 269 2.67 -5.34 -6.87
C LEU A 269 3.99 -4.58 -6.87
N TYR A 270 4.73 -4.68 -7.97
CA TYR A 270 5.95 -3.92 -8.19
C TYR A 270 6.17 -3.66 -9.69
N PRO A 271 6.94 -2.61 -10.07
CA PRO A 271 7.14 -2.26 -11.47
C PRO A 271 7.82 -3.37 -12.27
N SER A 272 7.29 -3.69 -13.47
CA SER A 272 7.86 -4.70 -14.39
C SER A 272 9.14 -4.24 -15.08
N ASN A 273 9.31 -2.95 -15.24
CA ASN A 273 10.39 -2.33 -16.00
C ASN A 273 11.66 -2.02 -15.17
N ARG A 274 11.71 -2.45 -13.93
CA ARG A 274 12.86 -2.29 -13.03
C ARG A 274 13.48 -3.64 -12.70
N GLN A 275 14.79 -3.74 -12.85
CA GLN A 275 15.54 -4.78 -12.16
C GLN A 275 15.40 -4.50 -10.66
N LEU A 276 14.77 -5.44 -9.93
CA LEU A 276 14.60 -5.30 -8.49
C LEU A 276 15.97 -5.20 -7.81
N SER A 277 16.13 -4.22 -6.95
CA SER A 277 17.30 -4.15 -6.08
C SER A 277 17.29 -5.32 -5.08
N ALA A 278 18.47 -5.76 -4.65
CA ALA A 278 18.59 -6.89 -3.71
C ALA A 278 17.77 -6.67 -2.44
N ARG A 279 17.72 -5.43 -1.91
CA ARG A 279 16.91 -5.10 -0.73
C ARG A 279 15.40 -5.26 -0.97
N VAL A 280 14.91 -4.87 -2.14
CA VAL A 280 13.48 -5.03 -2.49
C VAL A 280 13.16 -6.50 -2.71
N GLN A 281 14.06 -7.25 -3.35
CA GLN A 281 13.88 -8.69 -3.55
C GLN A 281 13.76 -9.46 -2.24
N VAL A 282 14.67 -9.23 -1.28
CA VAL A 282 14.58 -9.92 0.02
C VAL A 282 13.34 -9.54 0.82
N PHE A 283 12.84 -8.32 0.67
CA PHE A 283 11.57 -7.90 1.28
C PHE A 283 10.38 -8.61 0.64
N ILE A 284 10.32 -8.66 -0.70
CA ILE A 284 9.26 -9.37 -1.44
C ILE A 284 9.24 -10.86 -1.08
N ASP A 285 10.41 -11.49 -0.99
CA ASP A 285 10.51 -12.90 -0.64
C ASP A 285 10.10 -13.14 0.82
N TRP A 286 10.49 -12.24 1.72
CA TRP A 286 10.06 -12.30 3.12
C TRP A 286 8.55 -12.14 3.26
N VAL A 287 7.93 -11.12 2.64
CA VAL A 287 6.46 -10.94 2.66
C VAL A 287 5.76 -12.16 2.08
N THR A 288 6.26 -12.69 0.96
CA THR A 288 5.68 -13.88 0.33
C THR A 288 5.74 -15.09 1.26
N ALA A 289 6.84 -15.26 1.99
CA ALA A 289 6.99 -16.36 2.94
C ALA A 289 6.07 -16.16 4.16
N LEU A 290 5.94 -14.92 4.65
CA LEU A 290 5.08 -14.57 5.78
C LEU A 290 3.60 -14.88 5.49
N MET A 291 3.17 -14.65 4.25
CA MET A 291 1.77 -14.82 3.83
C MET A 291 1.43 -16.23 3.34
N LYS A 292 2.40 -17.15 3.27
CA LYS A 292 2.10 -18.56 2.96
C LYS A 292 1.40 -19.18 4.16
N PRO A 293 0.25 -19.87 3.96
CA PRO A 293 -0.36 -20.61 5.06
C PRO A 293 0.63 -21.67 5.57
N PRO A 294 0.71 -21.91 6.88
CA PRO A 294 1.54 -22.95 7.44
C PRO A 294 1.19 -24.30 6.78
N LEU A 295 2.20 -25.09 6.45
CA LEU A 295 2.08 -26.35 5.71
C LEU A 295 1.02 -27.32 6.26
N ALA A 296 0.62 -27.19 7.53
CA ALA A 296 -0.42 -27.98 8.17
C ALA A 296 -1.85 -27.74 7.63
N GLN A 297 -2.13 -26.57 7.02
CA GLN A 297 -3.46 -26.27 6.45
C GLN A 297 -3.61 -26.72 4.99
N GLN A 298 -2.53 -27.07 4.30
CA GLN A 298 -2.59 -27.58 2.93
C GLN A 298 -3.00 -29.06 2.84
N ALA A 299 -2.93 -29.81 3.94
CA ALA A 299 -3.28 -31.23 3.96
C ALA A 299 -4.80 -31.47 4.06
N SER A 300 -5.60 -30.49 4.52
CA SER A 300 -7.05 -30.65 4.72
C SER A 300 -7.90 -30.36 3.48
N GLY A 301 -7.30 -29.82 2.41
CA GLY A 301 -8.00 -29.46 1.16
C GLY A 301 -7.94 -30.52 0.03
N ARG A 302 -7.33 -31.70 0.27
CA ARG A 302 -7.18 -32.75 -0.75
C ARG A 302 -7.95 -34.05 -0.47
N LEU A 303 -9.01 -33.97 0.28
CA LEU A 303 -9.93 -35.10 0.46
C LEU A 303 -11.37 -34.59 0.36
N LYS A 304 -11.87 -34.42 -0.85
CA LYS A 304 -13.20 -34.87 -1.30
C LYS A 304 -13.36 -34.59 -2.79
#